data_478fd34eb4c552e7e82a34d4f8cc619d
#
_entry.id   478fd34eb4c552e7e82a34d4f8cc619d
#
_cell.length_a   1.000
_cell.length_b   1.000
_cell.length_c   1.000
_cell.angle_alpha   90.00
_cell.angle_beta   90.00
_cell.angle_gamma   90.00
#
_symmetry.space_group_name_H-M   'P 1'
#
loop_
_entity.id
_entity.type
_entity.pdbx_description
1 polymer ?
#
loop_
_entity_poly.entity_id
_entity_poly.type
_entity_poly.pdbx_seq_one_letter_code
_entity_poly.pdbx_strand_id
1 'polypeptide(L)'
;LILNQQPNDVSRIVAGRDILYANVDVAGPGWLEVSAGRNLTQEDRGRLTSLGMIDGSQATGRGGAGIVASAGGEGDYAAFARRYLDPANRADAGQPLAGQPGKTVKTYEGELADWLRQQHGYTGSADQARAYFDALPAEQQRVFLRQVYYAELTAGGREYNDTAGPRAGSYARGRQAIAELYPATDAQGRPI
;
A
#
# COMPACT_ATOMS: atom_id res chain seq x y z
N LEU A 1 -4.31 0.48 -24.43
CA LEU A 1 -5.48 0.50 -23.56
C LEU A 1 -5.56 -0.80 -22.77
N ILE A 2 -5.71 -0.67 -21.46
CA ILE A 2 -5.94 -1.77 -20.50
C ILE A 2 -7.39 -1.66 -20.03
N LEU A 3 -8.08 -2.81 -19.93
CA LEU A 3 -9.47 -2.88 -19.47
C LEU A 3 -9.55 -3.76 -18.23
N ASN A 4 -9.82 -3.14 -17.08
CA ASN A 4 -10.14 -3.84 -15.84
C ASN A 4 -11.66 -4.09 -15.78
N GLN A 5 -12.07 -5.25 -15.35
CA GLN A 5 -13.49 -5.63 -15.31
C GLN A 5 -14.03 -5.70 -13.88
N GLN A 6 -13.16 -6.04 -12.91
CA GLN A 6 -13.54 -6.23 -11.52
C GLN A 6 -12.86 -5.21 -10.59
N PRO A 7 -13.49 -4.84 -9.46
CA PRO A 7 -12.89 -3.91 -8.50
C PRO A 7 -11.56 -4.36 -7.90
N ASN A 8 -11.28 -5.64 -7.89
CA ASN A 8 -10.05 -6.25 -7.39
C ASN A 8 -9.03 -6.58 -8.50
N ASP A 9 -9.32 -6.22 -9.75
CA ASP A 9 -8.35 -6.37 -10.83
C ASP A 9 -7.14 -5.45 -10.60
N VAL A 10 -5.95 -6.02 -10.77
CA VAL A 10 -4.69 -5.27 -10.74
C VAL A 10 -3.91 -5.58 -12.02
N SER A 11 -3.93 -4.66 -12.95
CA SER A 11 -3.08 -4.74 -14.16
C SER A 11 -1.70 -4.21 -13.86
N ARG A 12 -0.65 -4.86 -14.38
CA ARG A 12 0.74 -4.53 -14.05
C ARG A 12 1.58 -4.28 -15.29
N ILE A 13 2.42 -3.25 -15.21
CA ILE A 13 3.54 -2.97 -16.12
C ILE A 13 4.80 -2.93 -15.28
N VAL A 14 5.72 -3.85 -15.51
CA VAL A 14 6.95 -3.97 -14.72
C VAL A 14 8.15 -3.99 -15.64
N ALA A 15 9.12 -3.14 -15.35
CA ALA A 15 10.44 -3.19 -15.97
C ALA A 15 11.52 -3.38 -14.90
N GLY A 16 12.45 -4.29 -15.12
CA GLY A 16 13.54 -4.54 -14.17
C GLY A 16 14.52 -3.38 -14.04
N ARG A 17 14.51 -2.42 -14.97
CA ARG A 17 15.39 -1.25 -14.97
C ARG A 17 14.61 0.05 -15.14
N ASP A 18 14.34 0.47 -16.36
CA ASP A 18 13.77 1.77 -16.64
C ASP A 18 12.46 1.65 -17.44
N ILE A 19 11.49 2.54 -17.16
CA ILE A 19 10.32 2.81 -17.99
C ILE A 19 10.46 4.24 -18.50
N LEU A 20 10.49 4.40 -19.82
CA LEU A 20 10.68 5.70 -20.46
C LEU A 20 9.47 6.01 -21.34
N TYR A 21 8.83 7.15 -21.09
CA TYR A 21 7.77 7.72 -21.94
C TYR A 21 6.59 6.78 -22.21
N ALA A 22 6.18 6.01 -21.20
CA ALA A 22 5.07 5.07 -21.33
C ALA A 22 3.74 5.80 -21.55
N ASN A 23 3.02 5.45 -22.60
CA ASN A 23 1.67 5.93 -22.87
C ASN A 23 0.68 4.80 -22.60
N VAL A 24 0.00 4.87 -21.47
CA VAL A 24 -0.90 3.82 -21.00
C VAL A 24 -2.20 4.44 -20.51
N ASP A 25 -3.29 3.98 -21.12
CA ASP A 25 -4.63 4.27 -20.66
C ASP A 25 -5.22 3.01 -20.00
N VAL A 26 -5.83 3.18 -18.83
CA VAL A 26 -6.58 2.14 -18.13
C VAL A 26 -8.04 2.58 -17.97
N ALA A 27 -8.97 1.69 -18.24
CA ALA A 27 -10.39 1.90 -18.05
C ALA A 27 -11.01 0.78 -17.19
N GLY A 28 -12.14 1.07 -16.57
CA GLY A 28 -12.81 0.17 -15.64
C GLY A 28 -12.34 0.37 -14.19
N PRO A 29 -12.82 -0.49 -13.27
CA PRO A 29 -12.46 -0.42 -11.85
C PRO A 29 -11.07 -1.00 -11.57
N GLY A 30 -10.68 -1.07 -10.28
CA GLY A 30 -9.45 -1.70 -9.84
C GLY A 30 -8.23 -0.80 -9.96
N TRP A 31 -7.09 -1.37 -10.35
CA TRP A 31 -5.79 -0.69 -10.26
C TRP A 31 -4.92 -0.95 -11.49
N LEU A 32 -4.08 0.03 -11.82
CA LEU A 32 -2.90 -0.12 -12.67
C LEU A 32 -1.65 0.11 -11.82
N GLU A 33 -0.79 -0.89 -11.71
CA GLU A 33 0.56 -0.76 -11.14
C GLU A 33 1.58 -0.61 -12.26
N VAL A 34 2.39 0.45 -12.18
CA VAL A 34 3.54 0.69 -13.06
C VAL A 34 4.79 0.75 -12.20
N SER A 35 5.71 -0.20 -12.38
CA SER A 35 6.90 -0.32 -11.54
C SER A 35 8.17 -0.42 -12.38
N ALA A 36 9.13 0.46 -12.11
CA ALA A 36 10.46 0.43 -12.69
C ALA A 36 11.49 0.12 -11.60
N GLY A 37 12.41 -0.81 -11.87
CA GLY A 37 13.48 -1.16 -10.92
C GLY A 37 14.45 -0.02 -10.65
N ARG A 38 14.55 0.95 -11.55
CA ARG A 38 15.43 2.11 -11.41
C ARG A 38 14.73 3.44 -11.65
N ASN A 39 14.34 3.74 -12.90
CA ASN A 39 13.74 5.03 -13.24
C ASN A 39 12.41 4.88 -13.94
N LEU A 40 11.46 5.76 -13.59
CA LEU A 40 10.24 5.98 -14.32
C LEU A 40 10.24 7.42 -14.80
N THR A 41 10.45 7.62 -16.10
CA THR A 41 10.57 8.94 -16.73
C THR A 41 9.41 9.13 -17.70
N GLN A 42 8.61 10.15 -17.49
CA GLN A 42 7.46 10.47 -18.34
C GLN A 42 7.66 11.76 -19.12
N GLU A 43 8.17 12.82 -18.53
CA GLU A 43 8.36 14.14 -19.13
C GLU A 43 7.14 14.56 -19.97
N ASP A 44 7.35 15.23 -21.10
CA ASP A 44 6.27 15.65 -22.01
C ASP A 44 5.83 14.56 -22.99
N ARG A 45 6.40 13.35 -22.91
CA ARG A 45 6.20 12.29 -23.92
C ARG A 45 5.44 11.08 -23.39
N GLY A 46 5.33 10.93 -22.08
CA GLY A 46 4.66 9.79 -21.44
C GLY A 46 3.41 10.21 -20.68
N ARG A 47 2.40 9.34 -20.66
CA ARG A 47 1.16 9.56 -19.93
C ARG A 47 0.59 8.27 -19.38
N LEU A 48 0.22 8.29 -18.11
CA LEU A 48 -0.59 7.26 -17.46
C LEU A 48 -1.96 7.86 -17.18
N THR A 49 -3.01 7.31 -17.74
CA THR A 49 -4.36 7.90 -17.65
C THR A 49 -5.38 6.87 -17.22
N SER A 50 -6.21 7.24 -16.25
CA SER A 50 -7.46 6.52 -15.95
C SER A 50 -8.60 7.15 -16.75
N LEU A 51 -9.23 6.36 -17.62
CA LEU A 51 -10.32 6.81 -18.47
C LEU A 51 -11.71 6.72 -17.80
N GLY A 52 -11.75 6.25 -16.54
CA GLY A 52 -13.01 6.05 -15.83
C GLY A 52 -13.63 4.68 -16.08
N MET A 53 -14.92 4.55 -15.78
CA MET A 53 -15.66 3.30 -15.97
C MET A 53 -16.06 3.10 -17.43
N ILE A 54 -16.06 1.83 -17.87
CA ILE A 54 -16.38 1.46 -19.27
C ILE A 54 -17.88 1.58 -19.56
N ASP A 55 -18.71 1.36 -18.56
CA ASP A 55 -20.16 1.19 -18.71
C ASP A 55 -20.99 2.45 -18.40
N GLY A 56 -20.33 3.59 -18.28
CA GLY A 56 -21.02 4.84 -17.93
C GLY A 56 -21.52 4.89 -16.48
N SER A 57 -21.18 3.90 -15.64
CA SER A 57 -21.62 3.78 -14.25
C SER A 57 -21.00 4.82 -13.30
N GLN A 58 -20.39 5.87 -13.81
CA GLN A 58 -19.96 7.04 -13.03
C GLN A 58 -21.10 7.62 -12.17
N ALA A 59 -22.35 7.45 -12.62
CA ALA A 59 -23.53 7.81 -11.86
C ALA A 59 -23.68 7.05 -10.52
N THR A 60 -22.98 5.93 -10.32
CA THR A 60 -23.02 5.13 -9.08
C THR A 60 -21.91 5.46 -8.09
N GLY A 61 -21.13 6.52 -8.33
CA GLY A 61 -20.03 6.92 -7.47
C GLY A 61 -18.80 6.00 -7.51
N ARG A 62 -18.75 5.04 -8.43
CA ARG A 62 -17.59 4.20 -8.66
C ARG A 62 -16.58 4.95 -9.53
N GLY A 63 -15.45 5.29 -8.96
CA GLY A 63 -14.34 5.87 -9.70
C GLY A 63 -13.73 4.87 -10.70
N GLY A 64 -13.00 5.38 -11.70
CA GLY A 64 -12.18 4.54 -12.58
C GLY A 64 -10.99 3.93 -11.83
N ALA A 65 -10.18 3.14 -12.53
CA ALA A 65 -9.01 2.49 -11.97
C ALA A 65 -8.05 3.48 -11.31
N GLY A 66 -7.57 3.13 -10.12
CA GLY A 66 -6.46 3.83 -9.49
C GLY A 66 -5.14 3.53 -10.23
N ILE A 67 -4.21 4.50 -10.25
CA ILE A 67 -2.88 4.33 -10.83
C ILE A 67 -1.85 4.46 -9.72
N VAL A 68 -0.94 3.48 -9.63
CA VAL A 68 0.23 3.52 -8.76
C VAL A 68 1.47 3.41 -9.62
N ALA A 69 2.34 4.39 -9.52
CA ALA A 69 3.62 4.41 -10.21
C ALA A 69 4.76 4.43 -9.19
N SER A 70 5.75 3.57 -9.39
CA SER A 70 6.92 3.46 -8.50
C SER A 70 8.21 3.30 -9.29
N ALA A 71 9.29 3.81 -8.71
CA ALA A 71 10.65 3.66 -9.22
C ALA A 71 11.60 3.33 -8.05
N GLY A 72 12.75 2.73 -8.35
CA GLY A 72 13.73 2.36 -7.33
C GLY A 72 13.47 0.99 -6.68
N GLY A 73 12.65 0.16 -7.29
CA GLY A 73 12.34 -1.18 -6.83
C GLY A 73 10.96 -1.31 -6.14
N GLU A 74 10.59 -2.55 -5.88
CA GLU A 74 9.37 -2.87 -5.11
C GLU A 74 9.68 -2.88 -3.60
N GLY A 75 8.73 -2.41 -2.81
CA GLY A 75 8.83 -2.49 -1.35
C GLY A 75 8.76 -3.94 -0.82
N ASP A 76 9.29 -4.18 0.38
CA ASP A 76 9.14 -5.45 1.09
C ASP A 76 7.75 -5.55 1.72
N TYR A 77 6.74 -5.79 0.88
CA TYR A 77 5.37 -5.92 1.33
C TYR A 77 5.14 -7.13 2.24
N ALA A 78 5.96 -8.18 2.14
CA ALA A 78 5.85 -9.34 3.01
C ALA A 78 6.29 -9.01 4.44
N ALA A 79 7.42 -8.31 4.62
CA ALA A 79 7.84 -7.80 5.92
C ALA A 79 6.82 -6.80 6.48
N PHE A 80 6.34 -5.90 5.64
CA PHE A 80 5.35 -4.90 6.02
C PHE A 80 4.04 -5.56 6.52
N ALA A 81 3.54 -6.59 5.81
CA ALA A 81 2.37 -7.35 6.24
C ALA A 81 2.58 -8.05 7.59
N ARG A 82 3.74 -8.69 7.78
CA ARG A 82 4.07 -9.31 9.08
C ARG A 82 4.09 -8.30 10.21
N ARG A 83 4.58 -7.08 9.95
CA ARG A 83 4.67 -6.03 10.96
C ARG A 83 3.30 -5.46 11.32
N TYR A 84 2.51 -5.08 10.33
CA TYR A 84 1.31 -4.27 10.53
C TYR A 84 0.00 -5.07 10.61
N LEU A 85 -0.01 -6.36 10.25
CA LEU A 85 -1.21 -7.19 10.28
C LEU A 85 -1.22 -8.23 11.42
N ASP A 86 -0.16 -8.30 12.23
CA ASP A 86 -0.10 -9.17 13.39
C ASP A 86 -0.43 -8.35 14.66
N PRO A 87 -1.55 -8.63 15.34
CA PRO A 87 -1.93 -7.92 16.56
C PRO A 87 -0.89 -8.03 17.68
N ALA A 88 -0.05 -9.09 17.69
CA ALA A 88 1.03 -9.24 18.65
C ALA A 88 2.11 -8.15 18.54
N ASN A 89 2.18 -7.45 17.39
CA ASN A 89 3.13 -6.36 17.18
C ASN A 89 2.62 -5.00 17.68
N ARG A 90 1.40 -4.92 18.21
CA ARG A 90 0.91 -3.66 18.79
C ARG A 90 1.74 -3.28 20.01
N ALA A 91 2.17 -2.03 20.06
CA ALA A 91 2.91 -1.47 21.19
C ALA A 91 2.00 -1.30 22.42
N ASP A 92 2.59 -1.43 23.60
CA ASP A 92 1.89 -1.16 24.86
C ASP A 92 1.57 0.33 24.97
N ALA A 93 0.33 0.60 25.37
CA ALA A 93 -0.12 1.97 25.55
C ALA A 93 0.66 2.67 26.67
N GLY A 94 1.03 3.93 26.44
CA GLY A 94 1.74 4.74 27.43
C GLY A 94 3.24 4.50 27.49
N GLN A 95 3.80 3.56 26.73
CA GLN A 95 5.23 3.34 26.64
C GLN A 95 5.80 3.95 25.36
N PRO A 96 7.00 4.54 25.39
CA PRO A 96 7.66 5.04 24.19
C PRO A 96 7.91 3.94 23.17
N LEU A 97 7.58 4.18 21.90
CA LEU A 97 7.80 3.21 20.81
C LEU A 97 9.28 2.80 20.68
N ALA A 98 10.20 3.73 20.93
CA ALA A 98 11.64 3.46 20.91
C ALA A 98 12.10 2.40 21.90
N GLY A 99 11.36 2.21 23.00
CA GLY A 99 11.63 1.17 24.01
C GLY A 99 10.99 -0.18 23.70
N GLN A 100 10.29 -0.31 22.57
CA GLN A 100 9.54 -1.50 22.19
C GLN A 100 9.98 -2.01 20.81
N PRO A 101 11.17 -2.62 20.68
CA PRO A 101 11.67 -3.11 19.41
C PRO A 101 10.67 -4.07 18.74
N GLY A 102 10.46 -3.90 17.44
CA GLY A 102 9.55 -4.75 16.69
C GLY A 102 8.06 -4.39 16.82
N LYS A 103 7.69 -3.44 17.67
CA LYS A 103 6.31 -3.02 17.87
C LYS A 103 5.92 -1.85 16.95
N THR A 104 4.62 -1.71 16.72
CA THR A 104 4.01 -0.59 15.98
C THR A 104 2.95 0.09 16.85
N VAL A 105 2.66 1.35 16.58
CA VAL A 105 1.62 2.08 17.30
C VAL A 105 0.25 1.44 17.09
N LYS A 106 0.01 0.94 15.86
CA LYS A 106 -1.27 0.34 15.48
C LYS A 106 -1.02 -0.88 14.59
N THR A 107 -1.89 -1.87 14.71
CA THR A 107 -2.05 -3.00 13.80
C THR A 107 -3.41 -2.94 13.10
N TYR A 108 -3.54 -3.53 11.91
CA TYR A 108 -4.65 -3.28 10.98
C TYR A 108 -5.50 -4.53 10.70
N GLU A 109 -5.55 -5.47 11.64
CA GLU A 109 -6.32 -6.72 11.51
C GLU A 109 -7.83 -6.48 11.34
N GLY A 110 -8.37 -5.47 12.02
CA GLY A 110 -9.78 -5.10 11.91
C GLY A 110 -10.10 -4.50 10.55
N GLU A 111 -9.30 -3.53 10.12
CA GLU A 111 -9.44 -2.88 8.81
C GLU A 111 -9.22 -3.88 7.66
N LEU A 112 -8.36 -4.88 7.86
CA LEU A 112 -8.17 -5.97 6.90
C LEU A 112 -9.45 -6.75 6.66
N ALA A 113 -10.12 -7.17 7.74
CA ALA A 113 -11.37 -7.92 7.63
C ALA A 113 -12.46 -7.11 6.91
N ASP A 114 -12.57 -5.82 7.22
CA ASP A 114 -13.52 -4.91 6.58
C ASP A 114 -13.20 -4.70 5.09
N TRP A 115 -11.93 -4.50 4.76
CA TRP A 115 -11.49 -4.37 3.37
C TRP A 115 -11.79 -5.64 2.55
N LEU A 116 -11.51 -6.83 3.11
CA LEU A 116 -11.80 -8.10 2.46
C LEU A 116 -13.31 -8.28 2.20
N ARG A 117 -14.16 -7.89 3.16
CA ARG A 117 -15.62 -7.93 2.97
C ARG A 117 -16.08 -7.02 1.82
N GLN A 118 -15.52 -5.81 1.76
CA GLN A 118 -15.91 -4.80 0.77
C GLN A 118 -15.37 -5.11 -0.62
N GLN A 119 -14.12 -5.54 -0.73
CA GLN A 119 -13.43 -5.68 -2.00
C GLN A 119 -13.48 -7.11 -2.57
N HIS A 120 -13.53 -8.11 -1.72
CA HIS A 120 -13.46 -9.52 -2.10
C HIS A 120 -14.70 -10.34 -1.74
N GLY A 121 -15.73 -9.72 -1.18
CA GLY A 121 -16.92 -10.44 -0.75
C GLY A 121 -16.66 -11.48 0.35
N TYR A 122 -15.63 -11.26 1.16
CA TYR A 122 -15.25 -12.18 2.25
C TYR A 122 -16.36 -12.27 3.29
N THR A 123 -16.75 -13.50 3.64
CA THR A 123 -17.85 -13.78 4.61
C THR A 123 -17.37 -14.52 5.86
N GLY A 124 -16.08 -14.82 5.94
CA GLY A 124 -15.49 -15.52 7.09
C GLY A 124 -15.36 -14.66 8.36
N SER A 125 -14.87 -15.26 9.42
CA SER A 125 -14.58 -14.57 10.69
C SER A 125 -13.36 -13.65 10.59
N ALA A 126 -13.25 -12.71 11.52
CA ALA A 126 -12.08 -11.83 11.60
C ALA A 126 -10.77 -12.60 11.83
N ASP A 127 -10.82 -13.68 12.61
CA ASP A 127 -9.65 -14.52 12.91
C ASP A 127 -9.11 -15.26 11.68
N GLN A 128 -9.98 -15.55 10.69
CA GLN A 128 -9.62 -16.23 9.45
C GLN A 128 -9.23 -15.24 8.33
N ALA A 129 -9.48 -13.95 8.53
CA ALA A 129 -9.24 -12.93 7.51
C ALA A 129 -7.78 -12.88 7.06
N ARG A 130 -6.83 -13.06 7.98
CA ARG A 130 -5.40 -13.08 7.66
C ARG A 130 -5.02 -14.22 6.74
N ALA A 131 -5.50 -15.43 6.99
CA ALA A 131 -5.22 -16.59 6.14
C ALA A 131 -5.82 -16.41 4.73
N TYR A 132 -7.04 -15.85 4.65
CA TYR A 132 -7.65 -15.52 3.36
C TYR A 132 -6.82 -14.49 2.59
N PHE A 133 -6.39 -13.43 3.26
CA PHE A 133 -5.54 -12.38 2.67
C PHE A 133 -4.21 -12.95 2.15
N ASP A 134 -3.53 -13.79 2.95
CA ASP A 134 -2.24 -14.37 2.58
C ASP A 134 -2.36 -15.33 1.38
N ALA A 135 -3.55 -15.84 1.08
CA ALA A 135 -3.84 -16.66 -0.11
C ALA A 135 -4.17 -15.83 -1.36
N LEU A 136 -4.40 -14.53 -1.25
CA LEU A 136 -4.62 -13.66 -2.41
C LEU A 136 -3.34 -13.52 -3.24
N PRO A 137 -3.46 -13.25 -4.56
CA PRO A 137 -2.33 -12.81 -5.36
C PRO A 137 -1.61 -11.61 -4.75
N ALA A 138 -0.28 -11.58 -4.85
CA ALA A 138 0.54 -10.54 -4.23
C ALA A 138 0.14 -9.11 -4.67
N GLU A 139 -0.24 -8.93 -5.93
CA GLU A 139 -0.72 -7.66 -6.45
C GLU A 139 -2.00 -7.17 -5.77
N GLN A 140 -2.90 -8.08 -5.40
CA GLN A 140 -4.12 -7.76 -4.66
C GLN A 140 -3.82 -7.46 -3.20
N GLN A 141 -2.88 -8.18 -2.58
CA GLN A 141 -2.41 -7.88 -1.22
C GLN A 141 -1.80 -6.47 -1.15
N ARG A 142 -1.01 -6.06 -2.14
CA ARG A 142 -0.38 -4.74 -2.17
C ARG A 142 -1.38 -3.59 -2.16
N VAL A 143 -2.58 -3.76 -2.71
CA VAL A 143 -3.62 -2.72 -2.68
C VAL A 143 -3.95 -2.34 -1.24
N PHE A 144 -4.21 -3.32 -0.36
CA PHE A 144 -4.47 -3.06 1.05
C PHE A 144 -3.22 -2.56 1.80
N LEU A 145 -2.08 -3.18 1.57
CA LEU A 145 -0.84 -2.81 2.27
C LEU A 145 -0.40 -1.37 1.95
N ARG A 146 -0.65 -0.88 0.74
CA ARG A 146 -0.45 0.53 0.41
C ARG A 146 -1.40 1.46 1.18
N GLN A 147 -2.65 1.06 1.39
CA GLN A 147 -3.58 1.83 2.21
C GLN A 147 -3.07 1.94 3.65
N VAL A 148 -2.57 0.83 4.22
CA VAL A 148 -1.95 0.82 5.55
C VAL A 148 -0.72 1.73 5.59
N TYR A 149 0.16 1.64 4.58
CA TYR A 149 1.34 2.49 4.48
C TYR A 149 1.00 3.97 4.49
N TYR A 150 0.07 4.41 3.65
CA TYR A 150 -0.36 5.82 3.62
C TYR A 150 -1.10 6.23 4.89
N ALA A 151 -1.84 5.33 5.52
CA ALA A 151 -2.46 5.60 6.81
C ALA A 151 -1.42 5.86 7.90
N GLU A 152 -0.34 5.08 7.93
CA GLU A 152 0.78 5.29 8.87
C GLU A 152 1.53 6.61 8.62
N LEU A 153 1.79 6.96 7.35
CA LEU A 153 2.42 8.25 7.01
C LEU A 153 1.54 9.43 7.46
N THR A 154 0.24 9.34 7.17
CA THR A 154 -0.74 10.38 7.54
C THR A 154 -0.85 10.50 9.06
N ALA A 155 -0.93 9.38 9.77
CA ALA A 155 -0.99 9.37 11.23
C ALA A 155 0.30 9.93 11.85
N GLY A 156 1.47 9.57 11.30
CA GLY A 156 2.75 10.13 11.73
C GLY A 156 2.83 11.65 11.54
N GLY A 157 2.29 12.18 10.43
CA GLY A 157 2.19 13.62 10.19
C GLY A 157 1.25 14.33 11.16
N ARG A 158 0.12 13.71 11.50
CA ARG A 158 -0.81 14.26 12.50
C ARG A 158 -0.18 14.29 13.90
N GLU A 159 0.48 13.20 14.30
CA GLU A 159 1.19 13.12 15.59
C GLU A 159 2.32 14.16 15.69
N TYR A 160 3.05 14.38 14.60
CA TYR A 160 4.10 15.40 14.54
C TYR A 160 3.55 16.80 14.82
N ASN A 161 2.38 17.13 14.25
CA ASN A 161 1.75 18.44 14.36
C ASN A 161 0.88 18.62 15.62
N ASP A 162 0.59 17.56 16.35
CA ASP A 162 -0.18 17.63 17.60
C ASP A 162 0.72 18.06 18.75
N THR A 163 0.78 19.36 18.99
CA THR A 163 1.64 19.98 20.02
C THR A 163 1.31 19.56 21.45
N ALA A 164 0.11 19.02 21.70
CA ALA A 164 -0.31 18.49 23.00
C ALA A 164 -0.11 16.99 23.13
N GLY A 165 0.19 16.30 22.04
CA GLY A 165 0.35 14.85 22.01
C GLY A 165 1.71 14.37 22.49
N PRO A 166 1.81 13.11 22.93
CA PRO A 166 3.06 12.52 23.44
C PRO A 166 4.14 12.34 22.35
N ARG A 167 3.80 12.52 21.07
CA ARG A 167 4.70 12.41 19.93
C ARG A 167 4.84 13.73 19.14
N ALA A 168 4.52 14.86 19.77
CA ALA A 168 4.71 16.18 19.18
C ALA A 168 6.14 16.37 18.65
N GLY A 169 6.28 16.86 17.42
CA GLY A 169 7.57 17.03 16.77
C GLY A 169 8.30 15.74 16.37
N SER A 170 7.66 14.57 16.53
CA SER A 170 8.24 13.27 16.19
C SER A 170 7.50 12.60 15.02
N TYR A 171 8.19 12.41 13.90
CA TYR A 171 7.69 11.63 12.75
C TYR A 171 8.12 10.15 12.84
N ALA A 172 8.39 9.63 14.05
CA ALA A 172 8.91 8.27 14.25
C ALA A 172 8.02 7.19 13.63
N ARG A 173 6.70 7.34 13.75
CA ARG A 173 5.71 6.42 13.18
C ARG A 173 5.80 6.34 11.66
N GLY A 174 5.86 7.48 10.97
CA GLY A 174 6.01 7.50 9.51
C GLY A 174 7.37 6.95 9.06
N ARG A 175 8.46 7.31 9.75
CA ARG A 175 9.79 6.76 9.46
C ARG A 175 9.85 5.24 9.65
N GLN A 176 9.17 4.70 10.65
CA GLN A 176 9.08 3.26 10.85
C GLN A 176 8.38 2.58 9.67
N ALA A 177 7.26 3.12 9.20
CA ALA A 177 6.54 2.57 8.06
C ALA A 177 7.40 2.61 6.77
N ILE A 178 8.14 3.70 6.55
CA ILE A 178 9.06 3.82 5.41
C ILE A 178 10.16 2.76 5.50
N ALA A 179 10.82 2.64 6.64
CA ALA A 179 11.93 1.69 6.83
C ALA A 179 11.48 0.23 6.74
N GLU A 180 10.24 -0.08 7.13
CA GLU A 180 9.70 -1.43 7.03
C GLU A 180 9.35 -1.81 5.58
N LEU A 181 8.77 -0.87 4.81
CA LEU A 181 8.41 -1.12 3.42
C LEU A 181 9.59 -0.99 2.46
N TYR A 182 10.47 -0.03 2.72
CA TYR A 182 11.67 0.25 1.92
C TYR A 182 12.92 0.21 2.79
N PRO A 183 13.36 -0.98 3.20
CA PRO A 183 14.55 -1.12 4.01
C PRO A 183 15.79 -0.64 3.23
N ALA A 184 16.73 -0.01 3.94
CA ALA A 184 17.99 0.45 3.32
C ALA A 184 18.95 -0.70 2.97
N THR A 185 18.71 -1.87 3.53
CA THR A 185 19.54 -3.07 3.32
C THR A 185 18.67 -4.29 3.11
N ASP A 186 19.18 -5.27 2.36
CA ASP A 186 18.57 -6.58 2.21
C ASP A 186 18.70 -7.43 3.51
N ALA A 187 18.15 -8.64 3.48
CA ALA A 187 18.21 -9.58 4.62
C ALA A 187 19.65 -9.98 5.00
N GLN A 188 20.63 -9.77 4.14
CA GLN A 188 22.04 -10.01 4.38
C GLN A 188 22.81 -8.74 4.80
N GLY A 189 22.11 -7.62 5.01
CA GLY A 189 22.68 -6.35 5.44
C GLY A 189 23.39 -5.56 4.33
N ARG A 190 23.18 -5.92 3.04
CA ARG A 190 23.78 -5.21 1.90
C ARG A 190 22.87 -4.04 1.50
N PRO A 191 23.39 -2.87 1.15
CA PRO A 191 22.58 -1.76 0.63
C PRO A 191 21.74 -2.19 -0.59
N ILE A 192 20.50 -1.76 -0.61
CA ILE A 192 19.59 -2.00 -1.74
C ILE A 192 19.63 -0.82 -2.70
#